data_a5154d6ee4997962d210633e440063ec
#
_entry.id   a5154d6ee4997962d210633e440063ec
#
_cell.length_a   1.000
_cell.length_b   1.000
_cell.length_c   1.000
_cell.angle_alpha   90.00
_cell.angle_beta   90.00
_cell.angle_gamma   90.00
#
_symmetry.space_group_name_H-M   'P 1'
#
loop_
_entity.id
_entity.type
_entity.pdbx_description
1 polymer ?
#
loop_
_entity_poly.entity_id
_entity_poly.type
_entity_poly.pdbx_seq_one_letter_code
_entity_poly.pdbx_strand_id
1 'polypeptide(L)'
;DAASGKTFKTVNPATGERLGVVSEGDAADVDRAVTSARKALEGPWSKLSPAEREKVLHKAADLLEARAEAFAQLESLDNGKVIREAKSGDLPLSVALFRYYGGWPTKLNGDTTPVSVPYYPGAKFLHYTVREPVGVVGAIIPWNFPLLMAVERLAPALACGNAIVLKPAEQTPLSALWLGELLLEAG
;
A
#
# COMPACT_ATOMS: atom_id res chain seq x y z
N ASP A 1 -6.24 -12.99 12.58
CA ASP A 1 -6.49 -12.85 14.03
C ASP A 1 -5.20 -12.54 14.76
N ALA A 2 -5.28 -11.69 15.83
CA ALA A 2 -4.14 -11.41 16.69
C ALA A 2 -3.68 -12.68 17.43
N ALA A 3 -2.37 -12.83 17.62
CA ALA A 3 -1.79 -13.97 18.33
C ALA A 3 -2.29 -14.06 19.78
N SER A 4 -2.54 -12.92 20.40
CA SER A 4 -3.09 -12.78 21.75
C SER A 4 -4.58 -13.12 21.86
N GLY A 5 -5.31 -13.16 20.73
CA GLY A 5 -6.77 -13.22 20.68
C GLY A 5 -7.47 -11.93 21.13
N LYS A 6 -6.74 -10.87 21.45
CA LYS A 6 -7.31 -9.59 21.84
C LYS A 6 -7.98 -8.88 20.68
N THR A 7 -9.04 -8.16 20.99
CA THR A 7 -9.81 -7.37 20.04
C THR A 7 -10.24 -6.04 20.64
N PHE A 8 -10.53 -5.08 19.77
CA PHE A 8 -11.18 -3.83 20.15
C PHE A 8 -12.39 -3.56 19.26
N LYS A 9 -13.28 -2.69 19.71
CA LYS A 9 -14.47 -2.30 18.97
C LYS A 9 -14.18 -1.03 18.18
N THR A 10 -14.61 -1.00 16.91
CA THR A 10 -14.73 0.25 16.17
C THR A 10 -16.17 0.71 16.19
N VAL A 11 -16.39 2.02 16.26
CA VAL A 11 -17.70 2.64 16.43
C VAL A 11 -17.90 3.77 15.44
N ASN A 12 -19.12 3.97 15.01
CA ASN A 12 -19.51 5.15 14.25
C ASN A 12 -19.40 6.39 15.18
N PRO A 13 -18.54 7.35 14.89
CA PRO A 13 -18.35 8.51 15.78
C PRO A 13 -19.57 9.44 15.83
N ALA A 14 -20.47 9.38 14.86
CA ALA A 14 -21.70 10.18 14.85
C ALA A 14 -22.80 9.62 15.76
N THR A 15 -22.87 8.28 15.92
CA THR A 15 -23.96 7.63 16.66
C THR A 15 -23.48 6.89 17.91
N GLY A 16 -22.18 6.56 17.99
CA GLY A 16 -21.62 5.69 19.02
C GLY A 16 -21.93 4.20 18.83
N GLU A 17 -22.63 3.84 17.77
CA GLU A 17 -22.98 2.45 17.46
C GLU A 17 -21.74 1.66 17.03
N ARG A 18 -21.68 0.40 17.47
CA ARG A 18 -20.60 -0.50 17.09
C ARG A 18 -20.70 -0.88 15.61
N LEU A 19 -19.64 -0.62 14.86
CA LEU A 19 -19.52 -1.04 13.46
C LEU A 19 -18.93 -2.46 13.35
N GLY A 20 -17.96 -2.78 14.19
CA GLY A 20 -17.28 -4.06 14.10
C GLY A 20 -16.38 -4.36 15.29
N VAL A 21 -15.68 -5.49 15.19
CA VAL A 21 -14.63 -5.92 16.12
C VAL A 21 -13.37 -6.17 15.30
N VAL A 22 -12.27 -5.59 15.72
CA VAL A 22 -10.98 -5.64 15.02
C VAL A 22 -9.95 -6.31 15.93
N SER A 23 -9.07 -7.10 15.35
CA SER A 23 -7.96 -7.74 16.07
C SER A 23 -6.98 -6.70 16.59
N GLU A 24 -6.62 -6.77 17.89
CA GLU A 24 -5.60 -5.94 18.51
C GLU A 24 -4.24 -6.64 18.39
N GLY A 25 -3.49 -6.26 17.35
CA GLY A 25 -2.16 -6.81 17.09
C GLY A 25 -1.11 -6.30 18.07
N ASP A 26 -0.17 -7.15 18.42
CA ASP A 26 0.99 -6.84 19.25
C ASP A 26 2.33 -7.11 18.51
N ALA A 27 3.43 -7.10 19.23
CA ALA A 27 4.76 -7.32 18.67
C ALA A 27 4.87 -8.66 17.92
N ALA A 28 4.23 -9.73 18.42
CA ALA A 28 4.24 -11.03 17.75
C ALA A 28 3.51 -11.01 16.41
N ASP A 29 2.45 -10.22 16.31
CA ASP A 29 1.70 -10.02 15.06
C ASP A 29 2.51 -9.20 14.04
N VAL A 30 3.23 -8.18 14.51
CA VAL A 30 4.16 -7.40 13.67
C VAL A 30 5.27 -8.30 13.14
N ASP A 31 5.87 -9.15 13.97
CA ASP A 31 6.91 -10.10 13.55
C ASP A 31 6.39 -11.08 12.49
N ARG A 32 5.17 -11.59 12.67
CA ARG A 32 4.51 -12.44 11.65
C ARG A 32 4.27 -11.70 10.34
N ALA A 33 3.79 -10.45 10.41
CA ALA A 33 3.54 -9.63 9.23
C ALA A 33 4.85 -9.33 8.47
N VAL A 34 5.91 -8.93 9.18
CA VAL A 34 7.23 -8.68 8.58
C VAL A 34 7.82 -9.98 7.98
N THR A 35 7.68 -11.11 8.67
CA THR A 35 8.12 -12.41 8.16
C THR A 35 7.37 -12.79 6.88
N SER A 36 6.05 -12.57 6.83
CA SER A 36 5.24 -12.79 5.64
C SER A 36 5.67 -11.86 4.48
N ALA A 37 5.90 -10.59 4.78
CA ALA A 37 6.37 -9.62 3.79
C ALA A 37 7.75 -9.99 3.21
N ARG A 38 8.69 -10.49 4.04
CA ARG A 38 10.00 -10.98 3.58
C ARG A 38 9.85 -12.20 2.67
N LYS A 39 8.98 -13.15 3.03
CA LYS A 39 8.69 -14.31 2.16
C LYS A 39 8.10 -13.91 0.82
N ALA A 40 7.27 -12.87 0.75
CA ALA A 40 6.75 -12.36 -0.52
C ALA A 40 7.89 -11.85 -1.43
N LEU A 41 8.92 -11.21 -0.87
CA LEU A 41 10.11 -10.75 -1.59
C LEU A 41 11.01 -11.90 -2.09
N GLU A 42 10.90 -13.08 -1.52
CA GLU A 42 11.60 -14.29 -1.96
C GLU A 42 10.70 -15.16 -2.88
N GLY A 43 9.42 -14.85 -2.92
CA GLY A 43 8.36 -15.62 -3.58
C GLY A 43 7.95 -15.09 -4.96
N PRO A 44 6.71 -15.35 -5.37
CA PRO A 44 6.19 -14.93 -6.68
C PRO A 44 6.22 -13.42 -6.91
N TRP A 45 5.99 -12.61 -5.87
CA TRP A 45 5.98 -11.15 -5.97
C TRP A 45 7.30 -10.59 -6.53
N SER A 46 8.43 -11.07 -6.03
CA SER A 46 9.76 -10.62 -6.50
C SER A 46 10.05 -10.99 -7.96
N LYS A 47 9.34 -11.97 -8.51
CA LYS A 47 9.51 -12.46 -9.88
C LYS A 47 8.65 -11.71 -10.89
N LEU A 48 7.70 -10.90 -10.42
CA LEU A 48 6.87 -10.09 -11.30
C LEU A 48 7.73 -9.05 -12.02
N SER A 49 7.61 -9.03 -13.32
CA SER A 49 8.19 -7.96 -14.14
C SER A 49 7.56 -6.61 -13.79
N PRO A 50 8.21 -5.49 -14.13
CA PRO A 50 7.61 -4.16 -13.96
C PRO A 50 6.22 -4.04 -14.59
N ALA A 51 6.01 -4.59 -15.79
CA ALA A 51 4.72 -4.57 -16.49
C ALA A 51 3.64 -5.41 -15.79
N GLU A 52 4.00 -6.49 -15.11
CA GLU A 52 3.06 -7.28 -14.33
C GLU A 52 2.64 -6.54 -13.05
N ARG A 53 3.56 -5.88 -12.35
CA ARG A 53 3.23 -5.01 -11.21
C ARG A 53 2.32 -3.85 -11.62
N GLU A 54 2.55 -3.24 -12.79
CA GLU A 54 1.68 -2.24 -13.39
C GLU A 54 0.23 -2.77 -13.51
N LYS A 55 0.05 -3.99 -14.07
CA LYS A 55 -1.27 -4.61 -14.20
C LYS A 55 -1.96 -4.84 -12.85
N VAL A 56 -1.23 -5.28 -11.83
CA VAL A 56 -1.79 -5.46 -10.47
C VAL A 56 -2.31 -4.13 -9.92
N LEU A 57 -1.53 -3.05 -10.04
CA LEU A 57 -1.94 -1.73 -9.54
C LEU A 57 -3.12 -1.15 -10.32
N HIS A 58 -3.17 -1.31 -11.63
CA HIS A 58 -4.32 -0.89 -12.42
C HIS A 58 -5.57 -1.70 -12.08
N LYS A 59 -5.43 -3.01 -11.88
CA LYS A 59 -6.55 -3.85 -11.45
C LYS A 59 -7.05 -3.47 -10.05
N ALA A 60 -6.14 -3.10 -9.12
CA ALA A 60 -6.53 -2.55 -7.82
C ALA A 60 -7.34 -1.26 -7.96
N ALA A 61 -6.94 -0.36 -8.87
CA ALA A 61 -7.70 0.85 -9.19
C ALA A 61 -9.10 0.52 -9.72
N ASP A 62 -9.21 -0.41 -10.66
CA ASP A 62 -10.50 -0.82 -11.27
C ASP A 62 -11.43 -1.46 -10.24
N LEU A 63 -10.91 -2.31 -9.36
CA LEU A 63 -11.68 -2.93 -8.28
C LEU A 63 -12.15 -1.90 -7.25
N LEU A 64 -11.30 -0.92 -6.90
CA LEU A 64 -11.65 0.15 -5.98
C LEU A 64 -12.73 1.06 -6.58
N GLU A 65 -12.58 1.43 -7.85
CA GLU A 65 -13.57 2.24 -8.58
C GLU A 65 -14.93 1.53 -8.69
N ALA A 66 -14.93 0.24 -9.01
CA ALA A 66 -16.14 -0.58 -9.05
C ALA A 66 -16.88 -0.68 -7.70
N ARG A 67 -16.15 -0.53 -6.59
CA ARG A 67 -16.68 -0.57 -5.22
C ARG A 67 -16.74 0.80 -4.53
N ALA A 68 -16.58 1.89 -5.30
CA ALA A 68 -16.43 3.25 -4.75
C ALA A 68 -17.59 3.65 -3.81
N GLU A 69 -18.83 3.32 -4.15
CA GLU A 69 -19.98 3.63 -3.32
C GLU A 69 -19.90 2.95 -1.93
N ALA A 70 -19.55 1.68 -1.90
CA ALA A 70 -19.47 0.92 -0.67
C ALA A 70 -18.26 1.36 0.19
N PHE A 71 -17.12 1.65 -0.42
CA PHE A 71 -15.96 2.23 0.28
C PHE A 71 -16.27 3.62 0.83
N ALA A 72 -16.97 4.47 0.08
CA ALA A 72 -17.36 5.80 0.55
C ALA A 72 -18.30 5.74 1.76
N GLN A 73 -19.25 4.80 1.74
CA GLN A 73 -20.14 4.56 2.88
C GLN A 73 -19.36 4.08 4.10
N LEU A 74 -18.45 3.12 3.91
CA LEU A 74 -17.62 2.61 5.00
C LEU A 74 -16.73 3.72 5.58
N GLU A 75 -16.08 4.52 4.73
CA GLU A 75 -15.25 5.66 5.13
C GLU A 75 -16.06 6.68 5.94
N SER A 76 -17.28 6.98 5.52
CA SER A 76 -18.16 7.90 6.25
C SER A 76 -18.61 7.32 7.60
N LEU A 77 -18.90 6.03 7.68
CA LEU A 77 -19.31 5.37 8.92
C LEU A 77 -18.15 5.25 9.93
N ASP A 78 -16.97 4.87 9.47
CA ASP A 78 -15.81 4.57 10.33
C ASP A 78 -15.07 5.85 10.76
N ASN A 79 -14.97 6.84 9.86
CA ASN A 79 -14.29 8.11 10.11
C ASN A 79 -15.22 9.22 10.62
N GLY A 80 -16.49 9.18 10.24
CA GLY A 80 -17.47 10.24 10.55
C GLY A 80 -17.48 11.41 9.57
N LYS A 81 -16.68 11.39 8.50
CA LYS A 81 -16.69 12.45 7.49
C LYS A 81 -17.98 12.46 6.68
N VAL A 82 -18.28 13.61 6.10
CA VAL A 82 -19.43 13.77 5.21
C VAL A 82 -19.29 12.86 3.99
N ILE A 83 -20.28 12.03 3.71
CA ILE A 83 -20.25 11.05 2.61
C ILE A 83 -19.96 11.68 1.24
N ARG A 84 -20.37 12.92 1.03
CA ARG A 84 -20.08 13.66 -0.20
C ARG A 84 -18.58 13.83 -0.39
N GLU A 85 -17.83 14.12 0.67
CA GLU A 85 -16.37 14.28 0.61
C GLU A 85 -15.68 12.95 0.33
N ALA A 86 -16.13 11.87 0.96
CA ALA A 86 -15.62 10.52 0.64
C ALA A 86 -15.84 10.19 -0.85
N LYS A 87 -17.03 10.47 -1.40
CA LYS A 87 -17.38 10.19 -2.81
C LYS A 87 -16.69 11.08 -3.82
N SER A 88 -16.55 12.37 -3.55
CA SER A 88 -16.01 13.34 -4.51
C SER A 88 -14.51 13.64 -4.33
N GLY A 89 -13.93 13.27 -3.21
CA GLY A 89 -12.52 13.50 -2.87
C GLY A 89 -11.74 12.21 -2.68
N ASP A 90 -11.96 11.53 -1.54
CA ASP A 90 -11.10 10.40 -1.10
C ASP A 90 -11.06 9.26 -2.11
N LEU A 91 -12.22 8.82 -2.59
CA LEU A 91 -12.31 7.68 -3.50
C LEU A 91 -11.71 7.98 -4.88
N PRO A 92 -12.12 9.06 -5.59
CA PRO A 92 -11.54 9.38 -6.88
C PRO A 92 -10.02 9.60 -6.80
N LEU A 93 -9.54 10.25 -5.72
CA LEU A 93 -8.11 10.49 -5.55
C LEU A 93 -7.35 9.18 -5.27
N SER A 94 -7.92 8.28 -4.46
CA SER A 94 -7.34 6.96 -4.21
C SER A 94 -7.21 6.13 -5.49
N VAL A 95 -8.26 6.10 -6.32
CA VAL A 95 -8.24 5.46 -7.64
C VAL A 95 -7.17 6.09 -8.54
N ALA A 96 -7.14 7.42 -8.60
CA ALA A 96 -6.17 8.16 -9.40
C ALA A 96 -4.72 7.86 -8.97
N LEU A 97 -4.45 7.74 -7.67
CA LEU A 97 -3.13 7.40 -7.16
C LEU A 97 -2.69 5.99 -7.55
N PHE A 98 -3.57 4.99 -7.45
CA PHE A 98 -3.26 3.66 -7.95
C PHE A 98 -2.94 3.67 -9.45
N ARG A 99 -3.70 4.42 -10.27
CA ARG A 99 -3.44 4.57 -11.70
C ARG A 99 -2.12 5.30 -11.96
N TYR A 100 -1.87 6.39 -11.22
CA TYR A 100 -0.65 7.17 -11.34
C TYR A 100 0.60 6.33 -11.04
N TYR A 101 0.63 5.68 -9.86
CA TYR A 101 1.77 4.85 -9.48
C TYR A 101 1.83 3.54 -10.26
N GLY A 102 0.70 3.03 -10.75
CA GLY A 102 0.66 1.90 -11.69
C GLY A 102 1.46 2.16 -12.95
N GLY A 103 1.50 3.39 -13.42
CA GLY A 103 2.32 3.76 -14.59
C GLY A 103 3.82 3.90 -14.33
N TRP A 104 4.31 3.77 -13.09
CA TRP A 104 5.73 3.99 -12.75
C TRP A 104 6.64 2.76 -12.86
N PRO A 105 6.22 1.51 -12.62
CA PRO A 105 7.13 0.37 -12.58
C PRO A 105 8.01 0.23 -13.81
N THR A 106 7.48 0.52 -15.00
CA THR A 106 8.19 0.45 -16.28
C THR A 106 9.05 1.69 -16.58
N LYS A 107 9.06 2.69 -15.70
CA LYS A 107 9.73 4.00 -15.87
C LYS A 107 10.80 4.29 -14.82
N LEU A 108 11.06 3.33 -13.91
CA LEU A 108 12.09 3.46 -12.88
C LEU A 108 13.46 3.13 -13.48
N ASN A 109 14.09 4.12 -14.09
CA ASN A 109 15.38 3.97 -14.76
C ASN A 109 16.55 4.22 -13.79
N GLY A 110 17.70 3.66 -14.11
CA GLY A 110 19.00 4.05 -13.57
C GLY A 110 19.75 4.99 -14.51
N ASP A 111 20.93 5.39 -14.08
CA ASP A 111 21.79 6.32 -14.80
C ASP A 111 23.08 5.64 -15.25
N THR A 112 23.69 6.17 -16.32
CA THR A 112 25.06 5.86 -16.72
C THR A 112 25.92 7.10 -16.55
N THR A 113 27.09 6.95 -15.91
CA THR A 113 27.98 8.08 -15.66
C THR A 113 29.37 7.77 -16.23
N PRO A 114 30.00 8.69 -16.97
CA PRO A 114 31.41 8.53 -17.37
C PRO A 114 32.30 8.42 -16.14
N VAL A 115 33.15 7.42 -16.14
CA VAL A 115 34.14 7.19 -15.05
C VAL A 115 35.55 7.27 -15.60
N SER A 116 36.40 8.05 -14.92
CA SER A 116 37.82 8.13 -15.18
C SER A 116 38.59 7.76 -13.90
N VAL A 117 39.51 6.83 -14.00
CA VAL A 117 40.36 6.39 -12.87
C VAL A 117 41.80 6.82 -13.16
N PRO A 118 42.36 7.82 -12.41
CA PRO A 118 43.65 8.43 -12.73
C PRO A 118 44.82 7.45 -12.77
N TYR A 119 44.79 6.39 -11.99
CA TYR A 119 45.84 5.36 -11.91
C TYR A 119 45.64 4.19 -12.88
N TYR A 120 44.60 4.27 -13.77
CA TYR A 120 44.39 3.35 -14.91
C TYR A 120 44.21 4.16 -16.22
N PRO A 121 45.25 4.86 -16.69
CA PRO A 121 45.13 5.68 -17.89
C PRO A 121 44.80 4.81 -19.12
N GLY A 122 43.79 5.24 -19.88
CA GLY A 122 43.31 4.53 -21.07
C GLY A 122 42.36 3.37 -20.82
N ALA A 123 42.07 3.02 -19.57
CA ALA A 123 41.03 2.03 -19.26
C ALA A 123 39.62 2.56 -19.60
N LYS A 124 38.77 1.67 -20.12
CA LYS A 124 37.35 1.96 -20.39
C LYS A 124 36.53 1.30 -19.33
N PHE A 125 35.61 2.08 -18.73
CA PHE A 125 34.69 1.62 -17.71
C PHE A 125 33.25 1.77 -18.21
N LEU A 126 32.38 0.80 -17.84
CA LEU A 126 30.95 0.92 -17.92
C LEU A 126 30.41 1.03 -16.49
N HIS A 127 29.84 2.18 -16.19
CA HIS A 127 29.18 2.43 -14.90
C HIS A 127 27.70 2.69 -15.10
N TYR A 128 26.89 2.01 -14.31
CA TYR A 128 25.42 2.23 -14.30
C TYR A 128 24.86 2.01 -12.90
N THR A 129 23.74 2.63 -12.62
CA THR A 129 22.96 2.41 -11.40
C THR A 129 21.73 1.56 -11.71
N VAL A 130 21.32 0.73 -10.76
CA VAL A 130 20.10 -0.06 -10.83
C VAL A 130 19.21 0.35 -9.67
N ARG A 131 17.91 0.57 -9.94
CA ARG A 131 16.90 0.81 -8.90
C ARG A 131 16.36 -0.53 -8.43
N GLU A 132 16.53 -0.82 -7.15
CA GLU A 132 16.07 -2.06 -6.53
C GLU A 132 15.06 -1.76 -5.41
N PRO A 133 14.13 -2.69 -5.09
CA PRO A 133 13.27 -2.55 -3.93
C PRO A 133 14.09 -2.39 -2.64
N VAL A 134 13.64 -1.50 -1.76
CA VAL A 134 14.24 -1.33 -0.41
C VAL A 134 14.01 -2.59 0.44
N GLY A 135 12.94 -3.32 0.14
CA GLY A 135 12.57 -4.55 0.84
C GLY A 135 11.20 -4.45 1.50
N VAL A 136 11.13 -4.60 2.82
CA VAL A 136 9.88 -4.47 3.58
C VAL A 136 9.72 -3.04 4.07
N VAL A 137 8.62 -2.41 3.70
CA VAL A 137 8.24 -1.06 4.11
C VAL A 137 7.22 -1.14 5.25
N GLY A 138 7.48 -0.46 6.35
CA GLY A 138 6.49 -0.24 7.41
C GLY A 138 5.76 1.09 7.17
N ALA A 139 4.43 1.07 7.16
CA ALA A 139 3.61 2.27 7.01
C ALA A 139 2.61 2.39 8.16
N ILE A 140 2.67 3.51 8.87
CA ILE A 140 1.71 3.88 9.92
C ILE A 140 0.92 5.07 9.39
N ILE A 141 -0.40 4.95 9.35
CA ILE A 141 -1.29 5.97 8.77
C ILE A 141 -2.22 6.57 9.82
N PRO A 142 -2.56 7.87 9.69
CA PRO A 142 -3.49 8.56 10.58
C PRO A 142 -4.95 8.22 10.26
N TRP A 143 -5.85 8.73 11.12
CA TRP A 143 -7.28 8.48 11.06
C TRP A 143 -8.07 9.43 10.13
N ASN A 144 -7.50 10.57 9.73
CA ASN A 144 -8.26 11.63 9.06
C ASN A 144 -8.59 11.35 7.58
N PHE A 145 -7.77 10.55 6.89
CA PHE A 145 -8.00 10.07 5.52
C PHE A 145 -7.62 8.59 5.41
N PRO A 146 -8.36 7.68 6.06
CA PRO A 146 -7.94 6.29 6.24
C PRO A 146 -7.61 5.58 4.92
N LEU A 147 -8.54 5.58 3.97
CA LEU A 147 -8.34 4.95 2.66
C LEU A 147 -7.25 5.65 1.84
N LEU A 148 -7.33 6.97 1.73
CA LEU A 148 -6.40 7.75 0.91
C LEU A 148 -4.96 7.60 1.41
N MET A 149 -4.72 7.71 2.72
CA MET A 149 -3.39 7.56 3.32
C MET A 149 -2.86 6.13 3.15
N ALA A 150 -3.74 5.11 3.19
CA ALA A 150 -3.34 3.75 2.88
C ALA A 150 -2.85 3.63 1.43
N VAL A 151 -3.60 4.15 0.47
CA VAL A 151 -3.23 4.11 -0.96
C VAL A 151 -1.96 4.90 -1.23
N GLU A 152 -1.79 6.08 -0.64
CA GLU A 152 -0.56 6.89 -0.77
C GLU A 152 0.71 6.15 -0.33
N ARG A 153 0.62 5.19 0.58
CA ARG A 153 1.77 4.38 1.03
C ARG A 153 1.89 3.08 0.25
N LEU A 154 0.76 2.43 -0.02
CA LEU A 154 0.72 1.14 -0.72
C LEU A 154 1.14 1.27 -2.19
N ALA A 155 0.53 2.20 -2.93
CA ALA A 155 0.74 2.28 -4.37
C ALA A 155 2.20 2.53 -4.78
N PRO A 156 2.93 3.53 -4.24
CA PRO A 156 4.34 3.72 -4.58
C PRO A 156 5.25 2.58 -4.09
N ALA A 157 4.99 2.02 -2.89
CA ALA A 157 5.77 0.92 -2.37
C ALA A 157 5.69 -0.32 -3.26
N LEU A 158 4.47 -0.69 -3.66
CA LEU A 158 4.22 -1.82 -4.56
C LEU A 158 4.74 -1.55 -5.99
N ALA A 159 4.59 -0.34 -6.51
CA ALA A 159 5.15 0.04 -7.81
C ALA A 159 6.66 -0.21 -7.87
N CYS A 160 7.38 0.13 -6.81
CA CYS A 160 8.82 -0.11 -6.68
C CYS A 160 9.19 -1.58 -6.38
N GLY A 161 8.21 -2.49 -6.26
CA GLY A 161 8.45 -3.90 -6.00
C GLY A 161 8.70 -4.25 -4.53
N ASN A 162 8.47 -3.32 -3.60
CA ASN A 162 8.57 -3.59 -2.17
C ASN A 162 7.41 -4.46 -1.67
N ALA A 163 7.60 -5.11 -0.54
CA ALA A 163 6.52 -5.59 0.30
C ALA A 163 6.22 -4.55 1.39
N ILE A 164 4.98 -4.50 1.89
CA ILE A 164 4.57 -3.47 2.83
C ILE A 164 3.74 -4.05 3.97
N VAL A 165 4.01 -3.59 5.19
CA VAL A 165 3.20 -3.83 6.38
C VAL A 165 2.52 -2.52 6.76
N LEU A 166 1.21 -2.46 6.59
CA LEU A 166 0.41 -1.28 6.87
C LEU A 166 -0.27 -1.40 8.24
N LYS A 167 -0.08 -0.39 9.09
CA LYS A 167 -0.78 -0.24 10.36
C LYS A 167 -1.74 0.95 10.27
N PRO A 168 -3.06 0.73 10.16
CA PRO A 168 -4.04 1.81 10.21
C PRO A 168 -4.17 2.38 11.62
N ALA A 169 -4.79 3.55 11.74
CA ALA A 169 -5.18 4.10 13.04
C ALA A 169 -6.28 3.22 13.66
N GLU A 170 -6.24 3.09 14.99
CA GLU A 170 -7.21 2.27 15.73
C GLU A 170 -8.64 2.82 15.62
N GLN A 171 -8.77 4.13 15.42
CA GLN A 171 -10.06 4.82 15.28
C GLN A 171 -10.76 4.50 13.96
N THR A 172 -10.01 4.20 12.89
CA THR A 172 -10.53 4.09 11.52
C THR A 172 -9.85 2.95 10.74
N PRO A 173 -9.99 1.68 11.19
CA PRO A 173 -9.26 0.58 10.58
C PRO A 173 -9.97 -0.05 9.36
N LEU A 174 -11.30 0.13 9.22
CA LEU A 174 -12.12 -0.74 8.39
C LEU A 174 -11.82 -0.61 6.89
N SER A 175 -11.67 0.61 6.37
CA SER A 175 -11.37 0.81 4.95
C SER A 175 -9.99 0.28 4.56
N ALA A 176 -8.99 0.41 5.44
CA ALA A 176 -7.66 -0.15 5.21
C ALA A 176 -7.66 -1.69 5.23
N LEU A 177 -8.42 -2.32 6.12
CA LEU A 177 -8.58 -3.78 6.16
C LEU A 177 -9.25 -4.30 4.88
N TRP A 178 -10.35 -3.66 4.47
CA TRP A 178 -11.04 -4.06 3.23
C TRP A 178 -10.19 -3.81 1.98
N LEU A 179 -9.38 -2.75 1.98
CA LEU A 179 -8.41 -2.51 0.92
C LEU A 179 -7.37 -3.64 0.82
N GLY A 180 -6.97 -4.23 1.95
CA GLY A 180 -6.09 -5.41 1.96
C GLY A 180 -6.70 -6.61 1.24
N GLU A 181 -8.00 -6.90 1.47
CA GLU A 181 -8.73 -7.96 0.77
C GLU A 181 -8.82 -7.67 -0.74
N LEU A 182 -9.11 -6.41 -1.12
CA LEU A 182 -9.14 -5.97 -2.50
C LEU A 182 -7.79 -6.16 -3.21
N LEU A 183 -6.69 -5.89 -2.54
CA LEU A 183 -5.35 -6.08 -3.10
C LEU A 183 -5.02 -7.56 -3.31
N LEU A 184 -5.48 -8.46 -2.44
CA LEU A 184 -5.36 -9.90 -2.64
C LEU A 184 -6.14 -10.37 -3.88
N GLU A 185 -7.29 -9.76 -4.19
CA GLU A 185 -8.06 -10.03 -5.41
C GLU A 185 -7.37 -9.46 -6.66
N ALA A 186 -6.64 -8.38 -6.50
CA ALA A 186 -5.92 -7.75 -7.60
C ALA A 186 -4.73 -8.59 -8.10
N GLY A 187 -4.06 -9.33 -7.20
CA GLY A 187 -3.00 -10.28 -7.59
C GLY A 187 -1.88 -10.42 -6.58
#